data_123061bcee0d792aa7fa59509b65d204
#
_entry.id   123061bcee0d792aa7fa59509b65d204
#
_cell.length_a   1.000
_cell.length_b   1.000
_cell.length_c   1.000
_cell.angle_alpha   90.00
_cell.angle_beta   90.00
_cell.angle_gamma   90.00
#
_symmetry.space_group_name_H-M   'P 1'
#
loop_
_entity.id
_entity.type
_entity.pdbx_description
1 polymer ?
#
loop_
_entity_poly.entity_id
_entity_poly.type
_entity_poly.pdbx_seq_one_letter_code
_entity_poly.pdbx_strand_id
1 'polypeptide(L)'
;MKIKIAKRFKKDVERDRRSGQYSQLDFEILKHIITTLQEEKPVDPIYKKHPLLGTSKRYEAIHIKSDWILIFKVEKPFLILAMIGSHPQVYKKMK
;
A
#
# COMPACT_ATOMS: atom_id res chain seq x y z
N MET A 1 -9.80 -12.19 -2.35
CA MET A 1 -8.63 -12.70 -1.62
C MET A 1 -8.77 -12.41 -0.13
N LYS A 2 -8.09 -13.18 0.70
CA LYS A 2 -8.01 -12.92 2.14
C LYS A 2 -6.91 -11.89 2.41
N ILE A 3 -7.18 -10.94 3.31
CA ILE A 3 -6.21 -9.90 3.63
C ILE A 3 -5.32 -10.36 4.79
N LYS A 4 -4.00 -10.24 4.62
CA LYS A 4 -3.02 -10.35 5.69
C LYS A 4 -2.38 -8.99 5.88
N ILE A 5 -2.31 -8.54 7.12
CA ILE A 5 -1.77 -7.23 7.45
C ILE A 5 -0.47 -7.42 8.23
N ALA A 6 0.64 -6.96 7.65
CA ALA A 6 1.93 -7.00 8.33
C ALA A 6 1.93 -6.04 9.53
N LYS A 7 2.69 -6.39 10.57
CA LYS A 7 2.86 -5.51 11.74
C LYS A 7 3.32 -4.11 11.32
N ARG A 8 4.23 -4.04 10.36
CA ARG A 8 4.75 -2.79 9.85
C ARG A 8 3.64 -1.92 9.26
N PHE A 9 2.75 -2.53 8.48
CA PHE A 9 1.64 -1.79 7.87
C PHE A 9 0.75 -1.16 8.96
N LYS A 10 0.41 -1.91 10.00
CA LYS A 10 -0.39 -1.39 11.11
C LYS A 10 0.27 -0.17 11.76
N LYS A 11 1.57 -0.28 12.03
CA LYS A 11 2.34 0.82 12.64
C LYS A 11 2.38 2.04 11.73
N ASP A 12 2.55 1.81 10.43
CA ASP A 12 2.58 2.89 9.44
C ASP A 12 1.25 3.64 9.39
N VAL A 13 0.13 2.91 9.38
CA VAL A 13 -1.20 3.54 9.38
C VAL A 13 -1.42 4.38 10.63
N GLU A 14 -1.04 3.85 11.80
CA GLU A 14 -1.16 4.60 13.06
C GLU A 14 -0.31 5.88 13.04
N ARG A 15 0.94 5.76 12.55
CA ARG A 15 1.81 6.93 12.40
C ARG A 15 1.14 8.00 11.52
N ASP A 16 0.61 7.58 10.38
CA ASP A 16 0.04 8.50 9.41
C ASP A 16 -1.27 9.11 9.89
N ARG A 17 -2.07 8.36 10.65
CA ARG A 17 -3.26 8.93 11.29
C ARG A 17 -2.92 10.01 12.30
N ARG A 18 -1.85 9.82 13.07
CA ARG A 18 -1.43 10.78 14.09
C ARG A 18 -0.74 11.99 13.51
N SER A 19 -0.16 11.86 12.32
CA SER A 19 0.64 12.95 11.72
C SER A 19 -0.18 14.17 11.31
N GLY A 20 -1.47 13.98 11.05
CA GLY A 20 -2.32 15.03 10.53
C GLY A 20 -2.07 15.40 9.07
N GLN A 21 -1.18 14.67 8.39
CA GLN A 21 -0.85 14.93 6.97
C GLN A 21 -1.91 14.43 6.00
N TYR A 22 -2.75 13.49 6.42
CA TYR A 22 -3.70 12.84 5.54
C TYR A 22 -5.11 13.02 6.06
N SER A 23 -6.02 13.38 5.15
CA SER A 23 -7.42 13.64 5.49
C SER A 23 -8.21 12.34 5.62
N GLN A 24 -9.43 12.46 6.14
CA GLN A 24 -10.38 11.34 6.17
C GLN A 24 -10.60 10.79 4.76
N LEU A 25 -10.69 11.68 3.77
CA LEU A 25 -10.87 11.27 2.37
C LEU A 25 -9.67 10.46 1.88
N ASP A 26 -8.45 10.82 2.27
CA ASP A 26 -7.26 10.06 1.89
C ASP A 26 -7.33 8.63 2.41
N PHE A 27 -7.77 8.43 3.65
CA PHE A 27 -7.93 7.09 4.21
C PHE A 27 -9.08 6.31 3.56
N GLU A 28 -10.12 6.99 3.12
CA GLU A 28 -11.20 6.34 2.36
C GLU A 28 -10.72 5.87 0.99
N ILE A 29 -9.87 6.65 0.32
CA ILE A 29 -9.26 6.24 -0.94
C ILE A 29 -8.39 5.01 -0.72
N LEU A 30 -7.58 5.00 0.33
CA LEU A 30 -6.77 3.84 0.69
C LEU A 30 -7.64 2.59 0.87
N LYS A 31 -8.72 2.73 1.62
CA LYS A 31 -9.65 1.62 1.86
C LYS A 31 -10.27 1.12 0.55
N HIS A 32 -10.66 2.03 -0.32
CA HIS A 32 -11.23 1.69 -1.62
C HIS A 32 -10.23 0.91 -2.47
N ILE A 33 -8.97 1.33 -2.49
CA ILE A 33 -7.93 0.66 -3.27
C ILE A 33 -7.69 -0.74 -2.72
N ILE A 34 -7.63 -0.89 -1.40
CA ILE A 34 -7.45 -2.21 -0.78
C ILE A 34 -8.60 -3.14 -1.15
N THR A 35 -9.84 -2.63 -1.11
CA THR A 35 -11.02 -3.41 -1.49
C THR A 35 -10.95 -3.83 -2.97
N THR A 36 -10.52 -2.91 -3.84
CA THR A 36 -10.36 -3.20 -5.26
C THR A 36 -9.35 -4.33 -5.49
N LEU A 37 -8.22 -4.28 -4.80
CA LEU A 37 -7.22 -5.34 -4.87
C LEU A 37 -7.74 -6.66 -4.32
N GLN A 38 -8.46 -6.62 -3.20
CA GLN A 38 -9.02 -7.80 -2.57
C GLN A 38 -10.00 -8.51 -3.50
N GLU A 39 -10.79 -7.74 -4.24
CA GLU A 39 -11.77 -8.26 -5.19
C GLU A 39 -11.16 -8.61 -6.54
N GLU A 40 -9.84 -8.46 -6.68
CA GLU A 40 -9.10 -8.75 -7.91
C GLU A 40 -9.59 -7.94 -9.12
N LYS A 41 -10.03 -6.72 -8.86
CA LYS A 41 -10.45 -5.78 -9.88
C LYS A 41 -9.29 -4.88 -10.30
N PRO A 42 -9.30 -4.33 -11.52
CA PRO A 42 -8.22 -3.43 -11.95
C PRO A 42 -8.23 -2.14 -11.15
N VAL A 43 -7.04 -1.65 -10.81
CA VAL A 43 -6.85 -0.38 -10.13
C VAL A 43 -6.77 0.73 -11.18
N ASP A 44 -7.41 1.86 -10.90
CA ASP A 44 -7.37 3.02 -11.79
C ASP A 44 -5.92 3.41 -12.09
N PRO A 45 -5.54 3.59 -13.39
CA PRO A 45 -4.17 3.96 -13.77
C PRO A 45 -3.63 5.23 -13.11
N ILE A 46 -4.51 6.11 -12.63
CA ILE A 46 -4.09 7.33 -11.92
C ILE A 46 -3.24 7.00 -10.69
N TYR A 47 -3.43 5.81 -10.10
CA TYR A 47 -2.68 5.39 -8.91
C TYR A 47 -1.35 4.72 -9.24
N LYS A 48 -0.99 4.63 -10.51
CA LYS A 48 0.34 4.19 -10.96
C LYS A 48 0.83 2.89 -10.34
N LYS A 49 -0.02 1.87 -10.32
CA LYS A 49 0.39 0.56 -9.81
C LYS A 49 1.55 0.02 -10.64
N HIS A 50 2.63 -0.40 -9.97
CA HIS A 50 3.79 -0.95 -10.67
C HIS A 50 4.55 -1.92 -9.76
N PRO A 51 5.27 -2.89 -10.34
CA PRO A 51 6.11 -3.77 -9.55
C PRO A 51 7.33 -3.03 -9.03
N LEU A 52 7.84 -3.46 -7.87
CA LEU A 52 9.10 -2.93 -7.33
C LEU A 52 10.26 -3.71 -7.94
N LEU A 53 11.06 -3.02 -8.76
CA LEU A 53 12.23 -3.62 -9.37
C LEU A 53 13.34 -3.80 -8.33
N GLY A 54 14.13 -4.87 -8.50
CA GLY A 54 15.27 -5.12 -7.63
C GLY A 54 14.93 -5.83 -6.33
N THR A 55 13.68 -6.22 -6.11
CA THR A 55 13.33 -7.04 -4.96
C THR A 55 13.07 -8.47 -5.41
N SER A 56 13.42 -9.44 -4.57
CA SER A 56 13.19 -10.85 -4.86
C SER A 56 11.79 -11.33 -4.45
N LYS A 57 10.97 -10.46 -3.86
CA LYS A 57 9.73 -10.87 -3.19
C LYS A 57 8.45 -10.44 -3.89
N ARG A 58 8.52 -9.99 -5.13
CA ARG A 58 7.35 -9.63 -5.94
C ARG A 58 6.42 -8.60 -5.29
N TYR A 59 6.98 -7.64 -4.60
CA TYR A 59 6.18 -6.52 -4.08
C TYR A 59 5.75 -5.59 -5.20
N GLU A 60 4.59 -4.95 -5.01
CA GLU A 60 4.07 -3.94 -5.91
C GLU A 60 3.78 -2.67 -5.12
N ALA A 61 3.79 -1.54 -5.81
CA ALA A 61 3.53 -0.23 -5.24
C ALA A 61 2.31 0.40 -5.88
N ILE A 62 1.50 1.09 -5.08
CA ILE A 62 0.41 1.94 -5.56
C ILE A 62 0.56 3.30 -4.93
N HIS A 63 0.51 4.35 -5.76
CA HIS A 63 0.59 5.74 -5.30
C HIS A 63 -0.82 6.22 -4.94
N ILE A 64 -1.16 6.18 -3.65
CA ILE A 64 -2.44 6.68 -3.15
C ILE A 64 -2.50 8.20 -3.36
N LYS A 65 -1.39 8.86 -3.05
CA LYS A 65 -1.12 10.26 -3.34
C LYS A 65 0.30 10.34 -3.90
N SER A 66 0.72 11.52 -4.34
CA SER A 66 2.04 11.70 -4.95
C SER A 66 3.18 11.16 -4.08
N ASP A 67 3.07 11.30 -2.75
CA ASP A 67 4.09 10.80 -1.83
C ASP A 67 3.48 9.96 -0.69
N TRP A 68 2.44 9.21 -1.00
CA TRP A 68 1.87 8.25 -0.04
C TRP A 68 1.65 6.94 -0.77
N ILE A 69 2.50 5.95 -0.49
CA ILE A 69 2.65 4.76 -1.30
C ILE A 69 2.32 3.52 -0.48
N LEU A 70 1.40 2.72 -1.02
CA LEU A 70 1.05 1.41 -0.46
C LEU A 70 1.95 0.36 -1.10
N ILE A 71 2.62 -0.44 -0.27
CA ILE A 71 3.41 -1.58 -0.70
C ILE A 71 2.68 -2.85 -0.32
N PHE A 72 2.47 -3.72 -1.28
CA PHE A 72 1.73 -4.97 -1.08
C PHE A 72 2.28 -6.06 -1.97
N LYS A 73 1.86 -7.29 -1.72
CA LYS A 73 2.10 -8.39 -2.66
C LYS A 73 0.92 -9.35 -2.63
N VAL A 74 0.77 -10.08 -3.72
CA VAL A 74 -0.27 -11.09 -3.85
C VAL A 74 0.37 -12.47 -3.79
N GLU A 75 -0.03 -13.25 -2.80
CA GLU A 75 0.32 -14.67 -2.68
C GLU A 75 -0.98 -15.41 -2.46
N LYS A 76 -1.64 -15.76 -3.55
CA LYS A 76 -2.99 -16.34 -3.49
C LYS A 76 -3.07 -17.51 -2.52
N PRO A 77 -4.10 -17.55 -1.66
CA PRO A 77 -5.30 -16.72 -1.67
C PRO A 77 -5.17 -15.41 -0.89
N PHE A 78 -3.96 -14.94 -0.60
CA PHE A 78 -3.73 -13.78 0.28
C PHE A 78 -3.32 -12.54 -0.47
N LEU A 79 -3.88 -11.41 -0.03
CA LEU A 79 -3.39 -10.07 -0.32
C LEU A 79 -2.63 -9.60 0.92
N ILE A 80 -1.34 -9.37 0.80
CA ILE A 80 -0.49 -9.01 1.93
C ILE A 80 -0.18 -7.53 1.87
N LEU A 81 -0.66 -6.77 2.86
CA LEU A 81 -0.39 -5.35 3.01
C LEU A 81 0.89 -5.21 3.82
N ALA A 82 1.98 -4.80 3.17
CA ALA A 82 3.31 -4.83 3.77
C ALA A 82 3.65 -3.53 4.51
N MET A 83 3.44 -2.39 3.88
CA MET A 83 3.75 -1.09 4.48
C MET A 83 3.08 0.03 3.69
N ILE A 84 3.05 1.23 4.28
CA ILE A 84 2.58 2.45 3.62
C ILE A 84 3.39 3.62 4.15
N GLY A 85 3.64 4.60 3.31
CA GLY A 85 4.38 5.80 3.72
C GLY A 85 4.85 6.61 2.54
N SER A 86 5.69 7.61 2.82
CA SER A 86 6.34 8.42 1.80
C SER A 86 7.41 7.60 1.06
N HIS A 87 7.91 8.12 -0.07
CA HIS A 87 9.01 7.46 -0.79
C HIS A 87 10.18 7.09 0.12
N PRO A 88 10.74 8.04 0.91
CA PRO A 88 11.86 7.67 1.79
C PRO A 88 11.47 6.60 2.81
N GLN A 89 10.25 6.64 3.34
CA GLN A 89 9.83 5.70 4.36
C GLN A 89 9.69 4.27 3.84
N VAL A 90 9.12 4.11 2.65
CA VAL A 90 8.88 2.76 2.11
C VAL A 90 10.08 2.23 1.33
N TYR A 91 10.69 3.03 0.46
CA TYR A 91 11.78 2.54 -0.38
C TYR A 91 13.07 2.30 0.40
N LYS A 92 13.33 3.08 1.44
CA LYS A 92 14.48 2.85 2.31
C LYS A 92 14.41 1.46 2.96
N LYS A 93 13.20 1.00 3.31
CA LYS A 93 13.00 -0.31 3.95
C LYS A 93 12.97 -1.47 2.97
N MET A 94 12.76 -1.18 1.69
CA MET A 94 12.67 -2.21 0.65
C MET A 94 14.01 -2.54 -0.01
N LYS A 95 15.06 -1.84 0.33
CA LYS A 95 16.41 -2.12 -0.18
C LYS A 95 16.99 -3.38 0.39
#